data_dcb6123616700d5c86f0891ceea84887
#
_entry.id   dcb6123616700d5c86f0891ceea84887
#
_cell.length_a   1.000
_cell.length_b   1.000
_cell.length_c   1.000
_cell.angle_alpha   90.00
_cell.angle_beta   90.00
_cell.angle_gamma   90.00
#
_symmetry.space_group_name_H-M   'P 1'
#
loop_
_entity.id
_entity.type
_entity.pdbx_description
1 polymer ?
#
loop_
_entity_poly.entity_id
_entity_poly.type
_entity_poly.pdbx_seq_one_letter_code
_entity_poly.pdbx_strand_id
1 'polypeptide(L)'
;MAFSFPRKHTSWIRVAAMLALVGMGVQAGFAQLGTYDKEKRIAITHKWTGERAEDGRPLVPDEVLKRLKTASAEEAWGVLRGEGYNYQFEGNWQVVNPGEERLVGRVVTAQFMPVRPDVNEMINKKGAEEGRVSRGQNSWVIDTLKPGDILVVDMFGKIKDGTFAGDNLATAIFTKSKNGLIVNGSVRDVSGMQGIKGFRAYVKGVDPSAIKDVMIVGINVPIRIGETTILPGDVAVTDPEGITFIPPHL
;
A
#
# COMPACT_ATOMS: atom_id res chain seq x y z
N MET A 1 -81.28 -31.45 -1.51
CA MET A 1 -79.97 -31.77 -2.18
C MET A 1 -79.12 -30.52 -2.20
N ALA A 2 -78.12 -30.42 -1.29
CA ALA A 2 -77.24 -29.28 -1.21
C ALA A 2 -75.86 -29.74 -1.66
N PHE A 3 -75.37 -29.17 -2.74
CA PHE A 3 -73.99 -29.42 -3.23
C PHE A 3 -73.04 -28.44 -2.58
N SER A 4 -72.07 -28.97 -1.81
CA SER A 4 -70.96 -28.26 -1.20
C SER A 4 -69.76 -28.24 -2.17
N PHE A 5 -69.23 -27.05 -2.48
CA PHE A 5 -67.99 -26.89 -3.23
C PHE A 5 -66.80 -26.64 -2.24
N PRO A 6 -65.67 -27.32 -2.42
CA PRO A 6 -64.51 -27.06 -1.56
C PRO A 6 -63.76 -25.82 -2.02
N ARG A 7 -63.45 -24.92 -1.08
CA ARG A 7 -62.53 -23.76 -1.24
C ARG A 7 -61.07 -24.22 -1.41
N LYS A 8 -60.51 -23.99 -2.57
CA LYS A 8 -59.04 -24.06 -2.79
C LYS A 8 -58.41 -22.67 -2.54
N HIS A 9 -57.92 -22.43 -1.36
CA HIS A 9 -57.09 -21.27 -1.05
C HIS A 9 -55.88 -21.75 -0.27
N THR A 10 -54.78 -22.17 -0.95
CA THR A 10 -53.46 -22.35 -0.29
C THR A 10 -52.28 -22.54 -1.26
N SER A 11 -52.27 -21.97 -2.45
CA SER A 11 -51.11 -22.13 -3.33
C SER A 11 -50.33 -20.84 -3.66
N TRP A 12 -50.88 -19.67 -3.38
CA TRP A 12 -50.25 -18.41 -3.75
C TRP A 12 -49.25 -17.88 -2.72
N ILE A 13 -49.35 -18.26 -1.44
CA ILE A 13 -48.46 -17.82 -0.35
C ILE A 13 -47.08 -18.52 -0.42
N ARG A 14 -47.04 -19.75 -0.95
CA ARG A 14 -45.76 -20.49 -1.05
C ARG A 14 -44.90 -20.07 -2.24
N VAL A 15 -45.46 -19.50 -3.28
CA VAL A 15 -44.76 -19.01 -4.47
C VAL A 15 -44.10 -17.62 -4.16
N ALA A 16 -44.77 -16.78 -3.36
CA ALA A 16 -44.25 -15.50 -2.95
C ALA A 16 -43.04 -15.62 -1.99
N ALA A 17 -43.00 -16.66 -1.13
CA ALA A 17 -41.89 -16.91 -0.22
C ALA A 17 -40.63 -17.48 -0.93
N MET A 18 -40.78 -18.18 -2.05
CA MET A 18 -39.65 -18.67 -2.85
C MET A 18 -39.00 -17.59 -3.75
N LEU A 19 -39.76 -16.58 -4.16
CA LEU A 19 -39.24 -15.46 -4.94
C LEU A 19 -38.49 -14.41 -4.09
N ALA A 20 -38.77 -14.35 -2.78
CA ALA A 20 -38.03 -13.45 -1.87
C ALA A 20 -36.66 -13.99 -1.45
N LEU A 21 -36.34 -15.25 -1.63
CA LEU A 21 -35.03 -15.86 -1.30
C LEU A 21 -34.04 -15.87 -2.45
N VAL A 22 -34.44 -15.55 -3.68
CA VAL A 22 -33.55 -15.43 -4.84
C VAL A 22 -32.98 -14.02 -5.00
N GLY A 23 -33.45 -13.06 -4.21
CA GLY A 23 -32.98 -11.65 -4.23
C GLY A 23 -31.82 -11.35 -3.29
N MET A 24 -31.26 -12.29 -2.54
CA MET A 24 -29.95 -12.14 -1.92
C MET A 24 -28.90 -12.32 -3.01
N GLY A 25 -28.61 -11.20 -3.68
CA GLY A 25 -27.59 -11.12 -4.69
C GLY A 25 -26.32 -11.76 -4.19
N VAL A 26 -25.84 -12.77 -4.90
CA VAL A 26 -24.44 -13.11 -4.94
C VAL A 26 -23.76 -11.80 -5.33
N GLN A 27 -23.30 -11.02 -4.35
CA GLN A 27 -22.25 -10.06 -4.59
C GLN A 27 -21.08 -10.91 -5.07
N ALA A 28 -20.96 -11.04 -6.38
CA ALA A 28 -19.74 -11.53 -6.99
C ALA A 28 -18.64 -10.60 -6.46
N GLY A 29 -17.93 -11.08 -5.46
CA GLY A 29 -16.69 -10.46 -5.02
C GLY A 29 -15.74 -10.51 -6.20
N PHE A 30 -15.82 -9.51 -7.08
CA PHE A 30 -14.79 -9.32 -8.07
C PHE A 30 -13.49 -9.20 -7.27
N ALA A 31 -12.58 -10.15 -7.46
CA ALA A 31 -11.23 -10.08 -6.93
C ALA A 31 -10.68 -8.70 -7.28
N GLN A 32 -10.50 -7.85 -6.27
CA GLN A 32 -10.07 -6.48 -6.47
C GLN A 32 -8.61 -6.51 -6.86
N LEU A 33 -8.33 -6.45 -8.16
CA LEU A 33 -7.04 -5.94 -8.59
C LEU A 33 -6.96 -4.49 -8.12
N GLY A 34 -6.02 -4.17 -7.24
CA GLY A 34 -5.73 -2.79 -6.91
C GLY A 34 -5.76 -2.37 -5.45
N THR A 35 -6.61 -2.91 -4.60
CA THR A 35 -6.58 -2.62 -3.15
C THR A 35 -7.11 -3.81 -2.35
N TYR A 36 -6.46 -4.12 -1.23
CA TYR A 36 -7.12 -4.92 -0.21
C TYR A 36 -8.22 -4.08 0.44
N ASP A 37 -9.37 -4.69 0.68
CA ASP A 37 -10.38 -4.12 1.55
C ASP A 37 -9.87 -4.03 3.00
N LYS A 38 -10.60 -3.33 3.83
CA LYS A 38 -10.25 -3.13 5.25
C LYS A 38 -10.11 -4.46 5.98
N GLU A 39 -11.01 -5.39 5.73
CA GLU A 39 -11.06 -6.71 6.37
C GLU A 39 -9.83 -7.54 6.04
N LYS A 40 -9.39 -7.55 4.80
CA LYS A 40 -8.15 -8.24 4.39
C LYS A 40 -6.91 -7.62 5.03
N ARG A 41 -6.82 -6.28 5.12
CA ARG A 41 -5.71 -5.62 5.82
C ARG A 41 -5.67 -5.98 7.29
N ILE A 42 -6.82 -6.04 7.96
CA ILE A 42 -6.92 -6.49 9.35
C ILE A 42 -6.48 -7.96 9.45
N ALA A 43 -6.93 -8.82 8.56
CA ALA A 43 -6.60 -10.24 8.59
C ALA A 43 -5.10 -10.52 8.44
N ILE A 44 -4.41 -9.84 7.51
CA ILE A 44 -2.96 -10.04 7.31
C ILE A 44 -2.11 -9.41 8.43
N THR A 45 -2.68 -8.51 9.23
CA THR A 45 -2.03 -7.87 10.37
C THR A 45 -2.72 -8.24 11.69
N HIS A 46 -3.27 -9.44 11.79
CA HIS A 46 -4.13 -9.88 12.90
C HIS A 46 -3.46 -9.88 14.28
N LYS A 47 -2.12 -10.01 14.33
CA LYS A 47 -1.36 -9.94 15.59
C LYS A 47 -1.32 -8.53 16.20
N TRP A 48 -1.63 -7.49 15.42
CA TRP A 48 -1.71 -6.14 15.92
C TRP A 48 -3.02 -5.92 16.67
N THR A 49 -2.94 -5.62 17.96
CA THR A 49 -4.08 -5.39 18.84
C THR A 49 -4.33 -3.92 19.19
N GLY A 50 -3.44 -3.03 18.72
CA GLY A 50 -3.55 -1.58 18.94
C GLY A 50 -4.52 -0.90 17.99
N GLU A 51 -4.51 0.43 18.01
CA GLU A 51 -5.33 1.29 17.17
C GLU A 51 -5.06 1.04 15.68
N ARG A 52 -6.09 1.22 14.85
CA ARG A 52 -5.99 1.10 13.39
C ARG A 52 -6.45 2.37 12.71
N ALA A 53 -5.82 2.68 11.60
CA ALA A 53 -6.29 3.71 10.69
C ALA A 53 -7.66 3.35 10.10
N GLU A 54 -8.36 4.33 9.55
CA GLU A 54 -9.68 4.17 8.93
C GLU A 54 -9.70 3.05 7.87
N ASP A 55 -8.62 2.91 7.14
CA ASP A 55 -8.42 1.89 6.10
C ASP A 55 -8.04 0.49 6.65
N GLY A 56 -7.91 0.32 7.95
CA GLY A 56 -7.61 -0.95 8.63
C GLY A 56 -6.12 -1.24 8.86
N ARG A 57 -5.20 -0.40 8.38
CA ARG A 57 -3.77 -0.54 8.65
C ARG A 57 -3.49 -0.38 10.16
N PRO A 58 -2.52 -1.10 10.73
CA PRO A 58 -1.98 -0.79 12.04
C PRO A 58 -1.56 0.67 12.15
N LEU A 59 -1.93 1.33 13.24
CA LEU A 59 -1.56 2.71 13.53
C LEU A 59 -0.60 2.70 14.73
N VAL A 60 0.67 2.42 14.45
CA VAL A 60 1.73 2.48 15.47
C VAL A 60 1.81 3.92 15.99
N PRO A 61 1.78 4.16 17.33
CA PRO A 61 1.80 5.50 17.90
C PRO A 61 3.04 6.31 17.51
N ASP A 62 2.87 7.62 17.34
CA ASP A 62 3.96 8.52 16.96
C ASP A 62 5.11 8.53 17.99
N GLU A 63 4.82 8.30 19.27
CA GLU A 63 5.82 8.18 20.33
C GLU A 63 6.74 6.95 20.11
N VAL A 64 6.20 5.85 19.58
CA VAL A 64 7.00 4.68 19.22
C VAL A 64 7.87 4.99 18.01
N LEU A 65 7.33 5.62 16.98
CA LEU A 65 8.10 6.05 15.80
C LEU A 65 9.24 6.99 16.19
N LYS A 66 9.00 7.91 17.11
CA LYS A 66 10.02 8.84 17.63
C LYS A 66 11.14 8.10 18.36
N ARG A 67 10.81 7.12 19.18
CA ARG A 67 11.80 6.28 19.87
C ARG A 67 12.62 5.45 18.89
N LEU A 68 12.02 4.88 17.85
CA LEU A 68 12.69 4.09 16.84
C LEU A 68 13.71 4.89 16.01
N LYS A 69 13.67 6.21 15.99
CA LYS A 69 14.70 7.05 15.38
C LYS A 69 16.08 6.89 16.03
N THR A 70 16.16 6.37 17.25
CA THR A 70 17.45 6.10 17.93
C THR A 70 17.98 4.69 17.65
N ALA A 71 17.16 3.77 17.16
CA ALA A 71 17.57 2.41 16.81
C ALA A 71 18.13 2.37 15.37
N SER A 72 19.20 1.60 15.16
CA SER A 72 19.69 1.33 13.81
C SER A 72 18.84 0.29 13.10
N ALA A 73 18.89 0.23 11.75
CA ALA A 73 18.26 -0.82 10.98
C ALA A 73 18.85 -2.20 11.33
N GLU A 74 20.16 -2.27 11.62
CA GLU A 74 20.84 -3.49 12.05
C GLU A 74 20.35 -3.98 13.42
N GLU A 75 20.25 -3.09 14.42
CA GLU A 75 19.72 -3.44 15.75
C GLU A 75 18.29 -3.96 15.66
N ALA A 76 17.43 -3.26 14.92
CA ALA A 76 16.05 -3.69 14.68
C ALA A 76 16.00 -5.06 14.00
N TRP A 77 16.81 -5.28 12.96
CA TRP A 77 16.89 -6.56 12.26
C TRP A 77 17.40 -7.68 13.15
N GLY A 78 18.39 -7.41 14.00
CA GLY A 78 18.91 -8.37 14.97
C GLY A 78 17.82 -8.90 15.92
N VAL A 79 17.00 -7.99 16.46
CA VAL A 79 15.84 -8.36 17.30
C VAL A 79 14.84 -9.21 16.50
N LEU A 80 14.49 -8.79 15.30
CA LEU A 80 13.52 -9.50 14.45
C LEU A 80 13.98 -10.92 14.11
N ARG A 81 15.28 -11.13 13.87
CA ARG A 81 15.83 -12.47 13.64
C ARG A 81 15.70 -13.36 14.88
N GLY A 82 15.88 -12.80 16.06
CA GLY A 82 15.64 -13.50 17.34
C GLY A 82 14.20 -14.00 17.48
N GLU A 83 13.25 -13.28 16.89
CA GLU A 83 11.82 -13.61 16.85
C GLU A 83 11.42 -14.48 15.64
N GLY A 84 12.39 -14.93 14.82
CA GLY A 84 12.14 -15.76 13.64
C GLY A 84 11.82 -15.01 12.35
N TYR A 85 11.89 -13.68 12.35
CA TYR A 85 11.67 -12.84 11.17
C TYR A 85 12.99 -12.58 10.43
N ASN A 86 13.48 -13.57 9.68
CA ASN A 86 14.81 -13.57 9.10
C ASN A 86 14.98 -12.61 7.91
N TYR A 87 13.91 -12.29 7.19
CA TYR A 87 13.93 -11.58 5.90
C TYR A 87 13.24 -10.21 6.00
N GLN A 88 13.60 -9.41 7.03
CA GLN A 88 12.97 -8.10 7.24
C GLN A 88 13.92 -6.92 6.98
N PHE A 89 15.10 -7.18 6.41
CA PHE A 89 16.10 -6.18 6.03
C PHE A 89 16.36 -6.22 4.52
N GLU A 90 16.45 -5.05 3.90
CA GLU A 90 16.86 -4.89 2.50
C GLU A 90 17.92 -3.80 2.39
N GLY A 91 19.04 -4.13 1.75
CA GLY A 91 20.17 -3.24 1.50
C GLY A 91 20.28 -2.71 0.07
N ASN A 92 21.48 -2.22 -0.26
CA ASN A 92 21.83 -1.75 -1.61
C ASN A 92 20.93 -0.62 -2.13
N TRP A 93 20.72 0.40 -1.30
CA TRP A 93 19.96 1.59 -1.66
C TRP A 93 20.89 2.74 -2.03
N GLN A 94 20.48 3.50 -3.05
CA GLN A 94 20.99 4.84 -3.30
C GLN A 94 20.11 5.83 -2.54
N VAL A 95 20.74 6.70 -1.72
CA VAL A 95 19.99 7.68 -0.92
C VAL A 95 20.00 9.03 -1.61
N VAL A 96 18.82 9.54 -1.93
CA VAL A 96 18.64 10.92 -2.40
C VAL A 96 18.38 11.80 -1.19
N ASN A 97 19.14 12.92 -1.09
CA ASN A 97 19.07 13.85 0.02
C ASN A 97 19.44 13.21 1.37
N PRO A 98 20.66 12.65 1.50
CA PRO A 98 21.11 12.02 2.75
C PRO A 98 21.14 13.05 3.89
N GLY A 99 20.93 12.61 5.11
CA GLY A 99 20.96 13.44 6.32
C GLY A 99 21.21 12.57 7.54
N GLU A 100 21.46 13.21 8.68
CA GLU A 100 21.85 12.54 9.92
C GLU A 100 20.67 11.77 10.57
N GLU A 101 19.43 12.28 10.43
CA GLU A 101 18.28 11.63 11.04
C GLU A 101 17.80 10.42 10.21
N ARG A 102 17.46 9.33 10.88
CA ARG A 102 16.82 8.17 10.23
C ARG A 102 15.41 8.51 9.79
N LEU A 103 15.00 7.99 8.64
CA LEU A 103 13.59 7.92 8.29
C LEU A 103 12.95 6.78 9.09
N VAL A 104 11.89 7.11 9.80
CA VAL A 104 11.05 6.14 10.51
C VAL A 104 9.60 6.49 10.22
N GLY A 105 8.79 5.51 9.84
CA GLY A 105 7.38 5.77 9.53
C GLY A 105 6.55 4.52 9.30
N ARG A 106 5.24 4.69 9.37
CA ARG A 106 4.26 3.64 9.05
C ARG A 106 4.22 3.42 7.55
N VAL A 107 4.34 2.19 7.13
CA VAL A 107 4.43 1.82 5.72
C VAL A 107 3.07 1.94 5.03
N VAL A 108 3.05 2.68 3.93
CA VAL A 108 2.03 2.63 2.88
C VAL A 108 2.64 1.95 1.69
N THR A 109 2.08 0.83 1.26
CA THR A 109 2.63 0.05 0.14
C THR A 109 1.98 0.38 -1.19
N ALA A 110 2.76 0.35 -2.26
CA ALA A 110 2.27 0.32 -3.64
C ALA A 110 3.03 -0.71 -4.46
N GLN A 111 2.30 -1.51 -5.22
CA GLN A 111 2.87 -2.48 -6.13
C GLN A 111 2.57 -2.12 -7.57
N PHE A 112 3.62 -2.08 -8.37
CA PHE A 112 3.54 -1.93 -9.82
C PHE A 112 4.00 -3.20 -10.52
N MET A 113 3.49 -3.41 -11.73
CA MET A 113 3.91 -4.47 -12.63
C MET A 113 4.13 -3.90 -14.03
N PRO A 114 4.87 -4.61 -14.91
CA PRO A 114 4.89 -4.28 -16.34
C PRO A 114 3.47 -4.18 -16.88
N VAL A 115 3.23 -3.20 -17.75
CA VAL A 115 1.90 -2.96 -18.29
C VAL A 115 1.39 -4.18 -19.07
N ARG A 116 0.18 -4.56 -18.79
CA ARG A 116 -0.61 -5.50 -19.54
C ARG A 116 -1.90 -4.76 -19.97
N PRO A 117 -2.11 -4.50 -21.27
CA PRO A 117 -3.13 -3.54 -21.73
C PRO A 117 -4.55 -3.83 -21.23
N ASP A 118 -4.99 -5.08 -21.29
CA ASP A 118 -6.32 -5.53 -20.83
C ASP A 118 -6.52 -5.30 -19.32
N VAL A 119 -5.51 -5.59 -18.50
CA VAL A 119 -5.54 -5.37 -17.05
C VAL A 119 -5.45 -3.88 -16.74
N ASN A 120 -4.60 -3.13 -17.45
CA ASN A 120 -4.45 -1.70 -17.24
C ASN A 120 -5.72 -0.91 -17.61
N GLU A 121 -6.44 -1.32 -18.65
CA GLU A 121 -7.75 -0.76 -19.00
C GLU A 121 -8.75 -0.92 -17.85
N MET A 122 -8.83 -2.12 -17.29
CA MET A 122 -9.69 -2.42 -16.14
C MET A 122 -9.32 -1.58 -14.90
N ILE A 123 -8.01 -1.45 -14.60
CA ILE A 123 -7.51 -0.64 -13.48
C ILE A 123 -7.88 0.83 -13.68
N ASN A 124 -7.67 1.38 -14.90
CA ASN A 124 -8.00 2.77 -15.20
C ASN A 124 -9.51 3.04 -15.11
N LYS A 125 -10.35 2.10 -15.60
CA LYS A 125 -11.81 2.18 -15.47
C LYS A 125 -12.21 2.25 -14.00
N LYS A 126 -11.69 1.34 -13.18
CA LYS A 126 -11.96 1.34 -11.74
C LYS A 126 -11.46 2.60 -11.05
N GLY A 127 -10.26 3.06 -11.41
CA GLY A 127 -9.72 4.32 -10.89
C GLY A 127 -10.64 5.52 -11.22
N ALA A 128 -11.20 5.56 -12.43
CA ALA A 128 -12.16 6.57 -12.82
C ALA A 128 -13.46 6.50 -11.99
N GLU A 129 -14.00 5.30 -11.76
CA GLU A 129 -15.18 5.08 -10.91
C GLU A 129 -14.94 5.53 -9.46
N GLU A 130 -13.69 5.42 -8.97
CA GLU A 130 -13.27 5.88 -7.65
C GLU A 130 -12.83 7.37 -7.62
N GLY A 131 -12.99 8.11 -8.72
CA GLY A 131 -12.62 9.52 -8.82
C GLY A 131 -11.11 9.78 -8.99
N ARG A 132 -10.31 8.79 -9.31
CA ARG A 132 -8.84 8.87 -9.47
C ARG A 132 -8.43 9.25 -10.91
N VAL A 133 -9.08 10.25 -11.48
CA VAL A 133 -9.05 10.46 -12.94
C VAL A 133 -7.97 11.39 -13.48
N SER A 134 -7.29 12.19 -12.64
CA SER A 134 -6.61 13.38 -13.19
C SER A 134 -5.10 13.30 -13.31
N ARG A 135 -4.47 12.23 -12.86
CA ARG A 135 -3.00 12.09 -12.82
C ARG A 135 -2.58 10.65 -13.06
N GLY A 136 -1.30 10.41 -13.32
CA GLY A 136 -0.78 9.06 -13.47
C GLY A 136 -1.04 8.18 -12.22
N GLN A 137 -1.08 6.88 -12.41
CA GLN A 137 -1.40 5.89 -11.35
C GLN A 137 -0.48 5.99 -10.12
N ASN A 138 0.75 6.53 -10.26
CA ASN A 138 1.64 6.82 -9.14
C ASN A 138 1.08 7.88 -8.17
N SER A 139 0.25 8.82 -8.66
CA SER A 139 -0.40 9.80 -7.80
C SER A 139 -1.49 9.19 -6.91
N TRP A 140 -2.09 8.07 -7.31
CA TRP A 140 -3.20 7.46 -6.57
C TRP A 140 -2.80 7.01 -5.17
N VAL A 141 -1.61 6.43 -5.01
CA VAL A 141 -1.11 6.05 -3.69
C VAL A 141 -0.66 7.27 -2.90
N ILE A 142 -0.06 8.27 -3.54
CA ILE A 142 0.36 9.51 -2.88
C ILE A 142 -0.84 10.19 -2.23
N ASP A 143 -2.00 10.14 -2.86
CA ASP A 143 -3.22 10.75 -2.32
C ASP A 143 -3.76 10.08 -1.05
N THR A 144 -3.33 8.87 -0.73
CA THR A 144 -3.71 8.14 0.49
C THR A 144 -2.84 8.46 1.71
N LEU A 145 -1.70 9.12 1.53
CA LEU A 145 -0.72 9.38 2.59
C LEU A 145 -1.27 10.30 3.69
N LYS A 146 -0.85 10.00 4.93
CA LYS A 146 -1.13 10.77 6.14
C LYS A 146 0.18 11.11 6.86
N PRO A 147 0.21 12.11 7.75
CA PRO A 147 1.38 12.42 8.57
C PRO A 147 1.93 11.18 9.30
N GLY A 148 3.25 11.01 9.25
CA GLY A 148 3.94 9.85 9.81
C GLY A 148 3.99 8.61 8.92
N ASP A 149 3.32 8.60 7.76
CA ASP A 149 3.45 7.53 6.78
C ASP A 149 4.80 7.63 6.04
N ILE A 150 5.32 6.49 5.60
CA ILE A 150 6.40 6.39 4.63
C ILE A 150 5.91 5.59 3.43
N LEU A 151 6.08 6.15 2.23
CA LEU A 151 5.64 5.48 1.01
C LEU A 151 6.67 4.45 0.57
N VAL A 152 6.26 3.19 0.43
CA VAL A 152 7.12 2.08 -0.02
C VAL A 152 6.55 1.50 -1.31
N VAL A 153 7.32 1.61 -2.38
CA VAL A 153 6.87 1.26 -3.74
C VAL A 153 7.72 0.13 -4.31
N ASP A 154 7.10 -0.96 -4.69
CA ASP A 154 7.74 -1.97 -5.51
C ASP A 154 7.47 -1.70 -7.00
N MET A 155 8.55 -1.38 -7.72
CA MET A 155 8.57 -1.24 -9.17
C MET A 155 9.46 -2.30 -9.83
N PHE A 156 9.51 -3.48 -9.23
CA PHE A 156 10.28 -4.65 -9.71
C PHE A 156 11.73 -4.32 -10.16
N GLY A 157 12.34 -3.31 -9.55
CA GLY A 157 13.71 -2.87 -9.87
C GLY A 157 13.86 -2.11 -11.18
N LYS A 158 12.78 -1.65 -11.80
CA LYS A 158 12.82 -0.91 -13.07
C LYS A 158 13.46 0.47 -12.88
N ILE A 159 14.56 0.74 -13.58
CA ILE A 159 15.28 2.01 -13.54
C ILE A 159 14.84 2.90 -14.70
N LYS A 160 15.24 2.58 -15.93
CA LYS A 160 14.79 3.30 -17.11
C LYS A 160 13.28 3.15 -17.29
N ASP A 161 12.58 4.24 -17.53
CA ASP A 161 11.11 4.30 -17.59
C ASP A 161 10.42 3.80 -16.29
N GLY A 162 11.19 3.63 -15.21
CA GLY A 162 10.72 3.20 -13.90
C GLY A 162 10.74 4.33 -12.85
N THR A 163 10.78 5.56 -13.29
CA THR A 163 10.84 6.74 -12.43
C THR A 163 9.50 6.99 -11.75
N PHE A 164 9.40 6.60 -10.49
CA PHE A 164 8.17 6.76 -9.71
C PHE A 164 7.82 8.23 -9.46
N ALA A 165 8.82 9.03 -9.10
CA ALA A 165 8.64 10.44 -8.74
C ALA A 165 9.75 11.32 -9.27
N GLY A 166 9.40 12.56 -9.60
CA GLY A 166 10.29 13.72 -9.68
C GLY A 166 10.06 14.63 -8.47
N ASP A 167 10.63 15.83 -8.48
CA ASP A 167 10.57 16.82 -7.39
C ASP A 167 9.15 17.24 -7.02
N ASN A 168 8.27 17.39 -8.00
CA ASN A 168 6.86 17.75 -7.77
C ASN A 168 6.11 16.69 -6.95
N LEU A 169 6.28 15.40 -7.31
CA LEU A 169 5.65 14.33 -6.56
C LEU A 169 6.34 14.10 -5.21
N ALA A 170 7.66 14.28 -5.12
CA ALA A 170 8.39 14.28 -3.85
C ALA A 170 7.86 15.36 -2.90
N THR A 171 7.60 16.57 -3.43
CA THR A 171 6.96 17.66 -2.67
C THR A 171 5.57 17.27 -2.18
N ALA A 172 4.76 16.62 -3.03
CA ALA A 172 3.43 16.16 -2.65
C ALA A 172 3.49 15.06 -1.57
N ILE A 173 4.40 14.10 -1.69
CA ILE A 173 4.65 13.04 -0.69
C ILE A 173 5.02 13.70 0.65
N PHE A 174 6.02 14.59 0.66
CA PHE A 174 6.47 15.26 1.88
C PHE A 174 5.38 16.14 2.50
N THR A 175 4.62 16.85 1.69
CA THR A 175 3.53 17.70 2.17
C THR A 175 2.49 16.88 2.94
N LYS A 176 2.13 15.70 2.44
CA LYS A 176 1.12 14.83 3.04
C LYS A 176 1.66 14.02 4.22
N SER A 177 2.79 13.36 4.04
CA SER A 177 3.33 12.41 5.02
C SER A 177 4.26 13.04 6.06
N LYS A 178 4.86 14.18 5.76
CA LYS A 178 6.00 14.77 6.51
C LYS A 178 7.18 13.80 6.62
N ASN A 179 7.29 12.89 5.67
CA ASN A 179 8.26 11.80 5.65
C ASN A 179 8.77 11.57 4.22
N GLY A 180 9.48 10.47 3.99
CA GLY A 180 10.18 10.17 2.75
C GLY A 180 9.53 9.08 1.90
N LEU A 181 10.34 8.57 0.98
CA LEU A 181 9.98 7.63 -0.06
C LEU A 181 11.00 6.49 -0.13
N ILE A 182 10.54 5.26 -0.28
CA ILE A 182 11.33 4.08 -0.58
C ILE A 182 10.82 3.48 -1.89
N VAL A 183 11.68 3.36 -2.90
CA VAL A 183 11.27 2.85 -4.23
C VAL A 183 12.23 1.77 -4.70
N ASN A 184 11.72 0.56 -4.89
CA ASN A 184 12.40 -0.48 -5.66
C ASN A 184 12.28 -0.16 -7.16
N GLY A 185 12.93 0.88 -7.58
CA GLY A 185 12.88 1.50 -8.89
C GLY A 185 13.72 2.78 -8.92
N SER A 186 13.33 3.76 -9.69
CA SER A 186 14.08 5.01 -9.86
C SER A 186 13.27 6.26 -9.51
N VAL A 187 14.01 7.37 -9.38
CA VAL A 187 13.50 8.73 -9.30
C VAL A 187 14.26 9.62 -10.28
N ARG A 188 13.74 10.82 -10.51
CA ARG A 188 14.38 11.87 -11.33
C ARG A 188 14.38 13.20 -10.58
N ASP A 189 14.90 14.25 -11.24
CA ASP A 189 14.91 15.62 -10.72
C ASP A 189 15.57 15.71 -9.33
N VAL A 190 16.70 14.97 -9.17
CA VAL A 190 17.41 14.78 -7.90
C VAL A 190 17.74 16.11 -7.24
N SER A 191 18.23 17.09 -8.03
CA SER A 191 18.57 18.43 -7.50
C SER A 191 17.35 19.13 -6.92
N GLY A 192 16.16 18.98 -7.53
CA GLY A 192 14.92 19.51 -7.01
C GLY A 192 14.49 18.80 -5.71
N MET A 193 14.64 17.48 -5.65
CA MET A 193 14.36 16.71 -4.42
C MET A 193 15.27 17.11 -3.27
N GLN A 194 16.55 17.39 -3.54
CA GLN A 194 17.53 17.84 -2.54
C GLN A 194 17.16 19.20 -1.94
N GLY A 195 16.41 20.02 -2.69
CA GLY A 195 15.86 21.29 -2.19
C GLY A 195 14.71 21.14 -1.20
N ILE A 196 14.12 19.94 -1.07
CA ILE A 196 12.99 19.70 -0.15
C ILE A 196 13.57 19.37 1.24
N LYS A 197 13.62 20.37 2.11
CA LYS A 197 14.19 20.20 3.46
C LYS A 197 13.40 19.15 4.27
N GLY A 198 14.12 18.13 4.75
CA GLY A 198 13.56 17.02 5.53
C GLY A 198 13.02 15.84 4.71
N PHE A 199 12.91 15.99 3.38
CA PHE A 199 12.59 14.86 2.50
C PHE A 199 13.83 14.00 2.23
N ARG A 200 13.62 12.69 2.14
CA ARG A 200 14.65 11.74 1.75
C ARG A 200 14.03 10.60 0.94
N ALA A 201 14.77 10.09 -0.03
CA ALA A 201 14.34 8.92 -0.77
C ALA A 201 15.43 7.84 -0.81
N TYR A 202 15.02 6.59 -0.61
CA TYR A 202 15.81 5.39 -0.81
C TYR A 202 15.36 4.74 -2.11
N VAL A 203 16.26 4.61 -3.07
CA VAL A 203 15.94 4.18 -4.44
C VAL A 203 16.95 3.14 -4.94
N LYS A 204 16.61 2.36 -5.95
CA LYS A 204 17.58 1.46 -6.60
C LYS A 204 18.36 2.15 -7.72
N GLY A 205 17.93 3.35 -8.15
CA GLY A 205 18.66 4.16 -9.11
C GLY A 205 18.02 5.50 -9.41
N VAL A 206 18.64 6.25 -10.30
CA VAL A 206 18.13 7.51 -10.83
C VAL A 206 18.13 7.46 -12.35
N ASP A 207 17.11 8.01 -12.99
CA ASP A 207 16.98 8.04 -14.45
C ASP A 207 16.13 9.23 -14.86
N PRO A 208 16.46 9.98 -15.92
CA PRO A 208 15.70 11.16 -16.33
C PRO A 208 14.37 10.84 -17.03
N SER A 209 14.11 9.57 -17.35
CA SER A 209 12.86 9.16 -18.02
C SER A 209 11.63 9.40 -17.16
N ALA A 210 10.48 9.48 -17.80
CA ALA A 210 9.20 9.44 -17.09
C ALA A 210 8.84 7.99 -16.74
N ILE A 211 7.87 7.83 -15.81
CA ILE A 211 7.25 6.53 -15.56
C ILE A 211 6.49 6.06 -16.81
N LYS A 212 6.79 4.87 -17.29
CA LYS A 212 6.21 4.34 -18.52
C LYS A 212 6.13 2.80 -18.50
N ASP A 213 5.18 2.26 -19.25
CA ASP A 213 4.99 0.83 -19.47
C ASP A 213 4.86 0.02 -18.15
N VAL A 214 4.22 0.63 -17.16
CA VAL A 214 3.89 0.02 -15.87
C VAL A 214 2.44 0.30 -15.51
N MET A 215 1.87 -0.53 -14.65
CA MET A 215 0.52 -0.38 -14.10
C MET A 215 0.53 -0.67 -12.60
N ILE A 216 -0.27 0.08 -11.84
CA ILE A 216 -0.45 -0.17 -10.41
C ILE A 216 -1.39 -1.36 -10.22
N VAL A 217 -0.93 -2.36 -9.47
CA VAL A 217 -1.73 -3.56 -9.20
C VAL A 217 -2.15 -3.67 -7.73
N GLY A 218 -1.64 -2.78 -6.88
CA GLY A 218 -2.03 -2.78 -5.47
C GLY A 218 -1.63 -1.51 -4.73
N ILE A 219 -2.54 -1.03 -3.87
CA ILE A 219 -2.31 0.00 -2.86
C ILE A 219 -2.67 -0.61 -1.51
N ASN A 220 -1.79 -0.48 -0.52
CA ASN A 220 -1.95 -1.11 0.79
C ASN A 220 -2.20 -2.63 0.69
N VAL A 221 -1.37 -3.28 -0.13
CA VAL A 221 -1.27 -4.74 -0.28
C VAL A 221 0.09 -5.22 0.18
N PRO A 222 0.28 -6.52 0.51
CA PRO A 222 1.62 -7.07 0.69
C PRO A 222 2.45 -6.88 -0.57
N ILE A 223 3.70 -6.43 -0.40
CA ILE A 223 4.68 -6.30 -1.48
C ILE A 223 5.95 -7.05 -1.13
N ARG A 224 6.80 -7.28 -2.14
CA ARG A 224 8.11 -7.88 -1.95
C ARG A 224 9.20 -6.98 -2.56
N ILE A 225 10.21 -6.66 -1.76
CA ILE A 225 11.43 -6.00 -2.25
C ILE A 225 12.62 -6.88 -1.85
N GLY A 226 13.39 -7.33 -2.84
CA GLY A 226 14.42 -8.33 -2.60
C GLY A 226 13.82 -9.61 -2.01
N GLU A 227 14.28 -10.01 -0.83
CA GLU A 227 13.74 -11.14 -0.07
C GLU A 227 12.72 -10.72 1.02
N THR A 228 12.52 -9.40 1.20
CA THR A 228 11.70 -8.85 2.27
C THR A 228 10.22 -8.82 1.90
N THR A 229 9.38 -9.42 2.73
CA THR A 229 7.92 -9.24 2.68
C THR A 229 7.54 -8.04 3.52
N ILE A 230 6.84 -7.08 2.92
CA ILE A 230 6.46 -5.81 3.53
C ILE A 230 4.94 -5.69 3.52
N LEU A 231 4.36 -5.47 4.69
CA LEU A 231 2.92 -5.30 4.86
C LEU A 231 2.56 -3.82 5.08
N PRO A 232 1.36 -3.40 4.64
CA PRO A 232 0.85 -2.08 4.99
C PRO A 232 0.67 -1.95 6.51
N GLY A 233 1.27 -0.90 7.09
CA GLY A 233 1.28 -0.67 8.53
C GLY A 233 2.51 -1.19 9.28
N ASP A 234 3.43 -1.90 8.61
CA ASP A 234 4.77 -2.12 9.15
C ASP A 234 5.46 -0.80 9.46
N VAL A 235 6.50 -0.81 10.27
CA VAL A 235 7.34 0.37 10.50
C VAL A 235 8.66 0.19 9.76
N ALA A 236 8.98 1.13 8.87
CA ALA A 236 10.28 1.19 8.24
C ALA A 236 11.25 1.99 9.12
N VAL A 237 12.46 1.44 9.34
CA VAL A 237 13.59 2.10 9.98
C VAL A 237 14.75 2.08 9.01
N THR A 238 15.31 3.23 8.70
CA THR A 238 16.38 3.37 7.70
C THR A 238 17.69 3.81 8.32
N ASP A 239 18.78 3.36 7.75
CA ASP A 239 20.13 3.89 7.98
C ASP A 239 21.00 3.76 6.71
N PRO A 240 22.33 4.07 6.76
CA PRO A 240 23.20 3.96 5.60
C PRO A 240 23.31 2.54 5.00
N GLU A 241 23.20 1.49 5.80
CA GLU A 241 23.32 0.11 5.36
C GLU A 241 22.06 -0.36 4.63
N GLY A 242 20.88 0.14 5.04
CA GLY A 242 19.62 -0.28 4.44
C GLY A 242 18.39 0.05 5.25
N ILE A 243 17.38 -0.80 5.10
CA ILE A 243 16.05 -0.58 5.66
C ILE A 243 15.57 -1.86 6.32
N THR A 244 15.17 -1.75 7.58
CA THR A 244 14.45 -2.82 8.29
C THR A 244 12.96 -2.48 8.35
N PHE A 245 12.13 -3.47 8.01
CA PHE A 245 10.68 -3.38 8.08
C PHE A 245 10.18 -4.18 9.27
N ILE A 246 9.67 -3.49 10.27
CA ILE A 246 9.26 -4.06 11.56
C ILE A 246 7.77 -4.35 11.53
N PRO A 247 7.33 -5.61 11.74
CA PRO A 247 5.92 -5.93 11.97
C PRO A 247 5.40 -5.16 13.20
N PRO A 248 4.22 -4.51 13.12
CA PRO A 248 3.78 -3.55 14.14
C PRO A 248 3.52 -4.16 15.52
N HIS A 249 3.40 -5.48 15.63
CA HIS A 249 3.17 -6.18 16.90
C HIS A 249 4.45 -6.57 17.63
N LEU A 250 5.61 -6.29 17.07
CA LEU A 250 6.94 -6.47 17.65
C LEU A 250 7.55 -5.11 18.00
#